data_2e7349b010c10e8bbe80c9fe1ef4c701
#
_entry.id   2e7349b010c10e8bbe80c9fe1ef4c701
#
_cell.length_a   1.000
_cell.length_b   1.000
_cell.length_c   1.000
_cell.angle_alpha   90.00
_cell.angle_beta   90.00
_cell.angle_gamma   90.00
#
_symmetry.space_group_name_H-M   'P 1'
#
loop_
_entity.id
_entity.type
_entity.pdbx_description
1 polymer ?
#
loop_
_entity_poly.entity_id
_entity_poly.type
_entity_poly.pdbx_seq_one_letter_code
_entity_poly.pdbx_strand_id
1 'polypeptide(L)'
;MNKLIATYFGLDQDKLDIEKIINDSLKSNYFTYKNNQLSFHSPFTQKEANVELEFVKVTYDSDFKLLLTSQIIEAVMILNEDKIEKKLNKQDLWPFFNSFIEDAIKYGKENNLSFFEFISYLFYKTLFEEKFDKNNKSLAIIFISYLLNFLGYYIKFDKKYSHAGLNYWSSLIELEFENKDITKDRIIRFKNILIDNLYINYMNPLFFDDGENKNEFK
;
A
#
# COMPACT_ATOMS: atom_id res chain seq x y z
N MET A 1 23.13 -19.46 -6.51
CA MET A 1 22.31 -18.39 -7.13
C MET A 1 21.28 -18.03 -6.06
N ASN A 2 21.34 -16.83 -5.52
CA ASN A 2 20.49 -16.44 -4.40
C ASN A 2 19.03 -16.41 -4.88
N LYS A 3 18.15 -17.06 -4.13
CA LYS A 3 16.71 -17.06 -4.37
C LYS A 3 16.13 -15.92 -3.53
N LEU A 4 15.47 -14.96 -4.18
CA LEU A 4 14.73 -13.90 -3.51
C LEU A 4 13.25 -14.31 -3.44
N ILE A 5 12.62 -14.07 -2.30
CA ILE A 5 11.19 -14.27 -2.13
C ILE A 5 10.53 -12.89 -2.02
N ALA A 6 9.61 -12.60 -2.92
CA ALA A 6 8.79 -11.40 -2.86
C ALA A 6 7.39 -11.77 -2.38
N THR A 7 7.08 -11.37 -1.16
CA THR A 7 5.81 -11.66 -0.52
C THR A 7 4.81 -10.54 -0.79
N TYR A 8 3.58 -10.90 -1.13
CA TYR A 8 2.49 -9.97 -1.33
C TYR A 8 1.20 -10.47 -0.69
N PHE A 9 0.34 -9.55 -0.27
CA PHE A 9 -0.82 -9.82 0.57
C PHE A 9 -2.14 -9.56 -0.17
N GLY A 10 -3.18 -10.31 0.15
CA GLY A 10 -4.52 -10.10 -0.40
C GLY A 10 -5.55 -11.07 0.15
N LEU A 11 -6.76 -11.03 -0.37
CA LEU A 11 -7.82 -11.98 -0.13
C LEU A 11 -8.00 -12.89 -1.36
N ASP A 12 -8.60 -14.07 -1.17
CA ASP A 12 -8.86 -14.99 -2.28
C ASP A 12 -9.70 -14.36 -3.40
N GLN A 13 -10.57 -13.42 -3.06
CA GLN A 13 -11.42 -12.71 -4.03
C GLN A 13 -10.67 -11.68 -4.88
N ASP A 14 -9.43 -11.31 -4.50
CA ASP A 14 -8.59 -10.37 -5.26
C ASP A 14 -7.71 -11.06 -6.30
N LYS A 15 -7.86 -12.36 -6.50
CA LYS A 15 -6.96 -13.16 -7.36
C LYS A 15 -6.78 -12.58 -8.76
N LEU A 16 -7.86 -12.13 -9.41
CA LEU A 16 -7.78 -11.53 -10.75
C LEU A 16 -7.06 -10.18 -10.74
N ASP A 17 -7.29 -9.37 -9.72
CA ASP A 17 -6.62 -8.07 -9.54
C ASP A 17 -5.13 -8.26 -9.30
N ILE A 18 -4.77 -9.24 -8.46
CA ILE A 18 -3.39 -9.62 -8.16
C ILE A 18 -2.69 -10.16 -9.43
N GLU A 19 -3.33 -11.04 -10.18
CA GLU A 19 -2.79 -11.56 -11.44
C GLU A 19 -2.51 -10.42 -12.44
N LYS A 20 -3.37 -9.40 -12.50
CA LYS A 20 -3.15 -8.22 -13.32
C LYS A 20 -1.92 -7.43 -12.85
N ILE A 21 -1.80 -7.17 -11.54
CA ILE A 21 -0.65 -6.46 -10.97
C ILE A 21 0.65 -7.21 -11.26
N ILE A 22 0.67 -8.54 -11.10
CA ILE A 22 1.82 -9.39 -11.41
C ILE A 22 2.18 -9.26 -12.90
N ASN A 23 1.20 -9.44 -13.80
CA ASN A 23 1.41 -9.38 -15.24
C ASN A 23 1.93 -8.00 -15.69
N ASP A 24 1.44 -6.91 -15.09
CA ASP A 24 1.93 -5.57 -15.36
C ASP A 24 3.33 -5.34 -14.79
N SER A 25 3.65 -5.94 -13.65
CA SER A 25 5.01 -5.94 -13.09
C SER A 25 5.99 -6.65 -14.01
N LEU A 26 5.59 -7.77 -14.60
CA LEU A 26 6.41 -8.54 -15.56
C LEU A 26 6.68 -7.80 -16.88
N LYS A 27 5.80 -6.88 -17.27
CA LYS A 27 6.03 -6.01 -18.45
C LYS A 27 7.03 -4.89 -18.17
N SER A 28 7.38 -4.66 -16.91
CA SER A 28 8.40 -3.68 -16.56
C SER A 28 9.78 -4.20 -16.97
N ASN A 29 10.69 -3.28 -17.34
CA ASN A 29 12.07 -3.63 -17.73
C ASN A 29 12.90 -4.23 -16.58
N TYR A 30 12.31 -4.38 -15.40
CA TYR A 30 12.98 -4.90 -14.21
C TYR A 30 12.81 -6.41 -14.03
N PHE A 31 11.89 -7.02 -14.76
CA PHE A 31 11.64 -8.45 -14.67
C PHE A 31 11.74 -9.11 -16.05
N THR A 32 12.32 -10.30 -16.08
CA THR A 32 12.22 -11.20 -17.21
C THR A 32 11.67 -12.53 -16.75
N TYR A 33 10.78 -13.11 -17.56
CA TYR A 33 10.24 -14.44 -17.33
C TYR A 33 10.69 -15.35 -18.46
N LYS A 34 11.59 -16.27 -18.15
CA LYS A 34 12.10 -17.27 -19.08
C LYS A 34 12.13 -18.64 -18.43
N ASN A 35 11.71 -19.67 -19.15
CA ASN A 35 11.74 -21.06 -18.67
C ASN A 35 11.05 -21.29 -17.31
N ASN A 36 9.89 -20.69 -17.11
CA ASN A 36 9.16 -20.69 -15.83
C ASN A 36 9.92 -20.09 -14.65
N GLN A 37 10.92 -19.28 -14.91
CA GLN A 37 11.72 -18.62 -13.90
C GLN A 37 11.60 -17.12 -14.02
N LEU A 38 11.19 -16.46 -12.94
CA LEU A 38 11.16 -15.01 -12.81
C LEU A 38 12.56 -14.55 -12.39
N SER A 39 13.15 -13.67 -13.19
CA SER A 39 14.42 -13.04 -12.85
C SER A 39 14.24 -11.54 -12.71
N PHE A 40 14.79 -10.99 -11.66
CA PHE A 40 14.85 -9.56 -11.42
C PHE A 40 16.18 -8.99 -11.89
N HIS A 41 16.14 -7.91 -12.66
CA HIS A 41 17.31 -7.15 -13.09
C HIS A 41 17.38 -5.85 -12.29
N SER A 42 18.34 -5.74 -11.41
CA SER A 42 18.57 -4.49 -10.68
C SER A 42 19.06 -3.40 -11.63
N PRO A 43 18.37 -2.26 -11.73
CA PRO A 43 18.82 -1.15 -12.55
C PRO A 43 20.12 -0.49 -12.03
N PHE A 44 20.48 -0.79 -10.77
CA PHE A 44 21.63 -0.17 -10.08
C PHE A 44 22.87 -1.07 -10.07
N THR A 45 22.71 -2.38 -10.02
CA THR A 45 23.84 -3.30 -9.80
C THR A 45 24.13 -4.23 -10.95
N GLN A 46 23.31 -4.24 -12.01
CA GLN A 46 23.36 -5.19 -13.13
C GLN A 46 23.33 -6.68 -12.71
N LYS A 47 22.95 -6.94 -11.46
CA LYS A 47 22.82 -8.30 -10.92
C LYS A 47 21.44 -8.86 -11.26
N GLU A 48 21.42 -10.14 -11.62
CA GLU A 48 20.19 -10.91 -11.78
C GLU A 48 19.96 -11.76 -10.55
N ALA A 49 18.74 -11.80 -10.09
CA ALA A 49 18.31 -12.67 -9.02
C ALA A 49 17.05 -13.43 -9.43
N ASN A 50 16.94 -14.69 -9.04
CA ASN A 50 15.70 -15.43 -9.18
C ASN A 50 14.72 -14.99 -8.11
N VAL A 51 13.50 -14.65 -8.52
CA VAL A 51 12.44 -14.19 -7.62
C VAL A 51 11.34 -15.23 -7.57
N GLU A 52 11.00 -15.70 -6.40
CA GLU A 52 9.78 -16.45 -6.14
C GLU A 52 8.73 -15.52 -5.58
N LEU A 53 7.51 -15.60 -6.11
CA LEU A 53 6.38 -14.81 -5.62
C LEU A 53 5.60 -15.64 -4.60
N GLU A 54 5.46 -15.14 -3.38
CA GLU A 54 4.72 -15.77 -2.31
C GLU A 54 3.46 -14.96 -1.98
N PHE A 55 2.30 -15.63 -2.05
CA PHE A 55 1.03 -15.03 -1.65
C PHE A 55 0.74 -15.30 -0.18
N VAL A 56 0.46 -14.26 0.57
CA VAL A 56 0.00 -14.34 1.96
C VAL A 56 -1.44 -13.88 2.06
N LYS A 57 -2.31 -14.76 2.51
CA LYS A 57 -3.71 -14.45 2.71
C LYS A 57 -3.90 -13.54 3.92
N VAL A 58 -4.53 -12.39 3.69
CA VAL A 58 -4.93 -11.47 4.76
C VAL A 58 -6.11 -12.03 5.52
N THR A 59 -6.11 -11.88 6.82
CA THR A 59 -7.27 -12.09 7.70
C THR A 59 -7.56 -10.79 8.45
N TYR A 60 -8.84 -10.41 8.54
CA TYR A 60 -9.26 -9.23 9.31
C TYR A 60 -9.32 -9.54 10.82
N ASP A 61 -8.18 -9.90 11.38
CA ASP A 61 -8.00 -10.25 12.80
C ASP A 61 -7.32 -9.13 13.60
N SER A 62 -6.93 -9.45 14.83
CA SER A 62 -6.24 -8.52 15.74
C SER A 62 -4.88 -8.09 15.21
N ASP A 63 -4.15 -8.98 14.54
CA ASP A 63 -2.80 -8.70 14.06
C ASP A 63 -2.85 -7.76 12.88
N PHE A 64 -3.80 -7.97 11.95
CA PHE A 64 -4.02 -7.04 10.85
C PHE A 64 -4.51 -5.67 11.36
N LYS A 65 -5.38 -5.63 12.37
CA LYS A 65 -5.78 -4.37 13.03
C LYS A 65 -4.57 -3.64 13.62
N LEU A 66 -3.72 -4.37 14.32
CA LEU A 66 -2.49 -3.81 14.91
C LEU A 66 -1.57 -3.23 13.84
N LEU A 67 -1.36 -3.97 12.75
CA LEU A 67 -0.59 -3.52 11.59
C LEU A 67 -1.15 -2.20 11.03
N LEU A 68 -2.43 -2.14 10.70
CA LEU A 68 -3.06 -0.95 10.15
C LEU A 68 -2.95 0.25 11.09
N THR A 69 -3.16 0.02 12.40
CA THR A 69 -3.06 1.05 13.43
C THR A 69 -1.63 1.60 13.51
N SER A 70 -0.61 0.75 13.48
CA SER A 70 0.78 1.20 13.50
C SER A 70 1.15 1.98 12.23
N GLN A 71 0.72 1.52 11.05
CA GLN A 71 1.03 2.18 9.79
C GLN A 71 0.39 3.58 9.67
N ILE A 72 -0.83 3.77 10.14
CA ILE A 72 -1.44 5.11 10.12
C ILE A 72 -0.78 6.05 11.13
N ILE A 73 -0.38 5.57 12.30
CA ILE A 73 0.37 6.36 13.29
C ILE A 73 1.72 6.77 12.72
N GLU A 74 2.43 5.87 12.06
CA GLU A 74 3.70 6.16 11.41
C GLU A 74 3.54 7.24 10.31
N ALA A 75 2.49 7.14 9.49
CA ALA A 75 2.16 8.16 8.51
C ALA A 75 1.90 9.54 9.15
N VAL A 76 1.20 9.57 10.30
CA VAL A 76 0.99 10.82 11.07
C VAL A 76 2.32 11.37 11.61
N MET A 77 3.20 10.51 12.10
CA MET A 77 4.52 10.94 12.61
C MET A 77 5.39 11.55 11.51
N ILE A 78 5.39 10.97 10.32
CA ILE A 78 6.09 11.51 9.14
C ILE A 78 5.56 12.91 8.80
N LEU A 79 4.24 13.08 8.79
CA LEU A 79 3.65 14.39 8.53
C LEU A 79 3.95 15.41 9.63
N ASN A 80 4.07 14.99 10.90
CA ASN A 80 4.39 15.87 12.03
C ASN A 80 5.83 16.40 12.00
N GLU A 81 6.76 15.70 11.38
CA GLU A 81 8.13 16.19 11.16
C GLU A 81 8.14 17.38 10.20
N ASP A 82 7.14 17.48 9.31
CA ASP A 82 7.02 18.53 8.29
C ASP A 82 6.06 19.68 8.59
N LYS A 83 5.53 19.86 9.80
CA LYS A 83 4.64 21.00 10.20
C LYS A 83 3.16 20.69 10.43
N ILE A 84 2.78 19.59 11.00
CA ILE A 84 1.42 19.46 11.52
C ILE A 84 1.29 20.13 12.89
N GLU A 85 0.35 21.07 12.96
CA GLU A 85 0.00 21.76 14.19
C GLU A 85 -0.32 20.79 15.35
N LYS A 86 0.18 21.16 16.52
CA LYS A 86 0.22 20.57 17.87
C LYS A 86 -1.08 19.99 18.46
N LYS A 87 -2.07 19.56 17.66
CA LYS A 87 -3.41 19.20 18.17
C LYS A 87 -3.60 17.76 18.62
N LEU A 88 -2.72 16.84 18.20
CA LEU A 88 -2.81 15.45 18.66
C LEU A 88 -1.66 15.15 19.61
N ASN A 89 -2.01 14.95 20.87
CA ASN A 89 -1.07 14.49 21.88
C ASN A 89 -0.66 13.04 21.53
N LYS A 90 0.66 12.70 21.56
CA LYS A 90 1.15 11.35 21.22
C LYS A 90 0.43 10.25 22.01
N GLN A 91 -0.03 10.55 23.22
CA GLN A 91 -0.75 9.61 24.08
C GLN A 91 -2.17 9.29 23.59
N ASP A 92 -2.78 10.21 22.81
CA ASP A 92 -4.14 10.07 22.30
C ASP A 92 -4.20 9.43 20.90
N LEU A 93 -3.06 9.32 20.21
CA LEU A 93 -3.00 8.78 18.85
C LEU A 93 -3.43 7.30 18.79
N TRP A 94 -2.87 6.49 19.67
CA TRP A 94 -3.15 5.05 19.64
C TRP A 94 -4.62 4.69 19.89
N PRO A 95 -5.27 5.15 20.97
CA PRO A 95 -6.68 4.85 21.21
C PRO A 95 -7.58 5.31 20.08
N PHE A 96 -7.30 6.50 19.53
CA PHE A 96 -8.08 7.05 18.43
C PHE A 96 -7.94 6.20 17.16
N PHE A 97 -6.71 5.92 16.70
CA PHE A 97 -6.50 5.17 15.49
C PHE A 97 -6.88 3.69 15.62
N ASN A 98 -6.73 3.11 16.81
CA ASN A 98 -7.20 1.76 17.06
C ASN A 98 -8.71 1.64 16.89
N SER A 99 -9.49 2.60 17.40
CA SER A 99 -10.95 2.66 17.17
C SER A 99 -11.29 2.95 15.70
N PHE A 100 -10.59 3.91 15.08
CA PHE A 100 -10.78 4.27 13.68
C PHE A 100 -10.58 3.07 12.73
N ILE A 101 -9.54 2.27 12.97
CA ILE A 101 -9.25 1.06 12.18
C ILE A 101 -10.24 -0.06 12.51
N GLU A 102 -10.65 -0.21 13.77
CA GLU A 102 -11.66 -1.19 14.16
C GLU A 102 -12.99 -0.96 13.41
N ASP A 103 -13.44 0.29 13.37
CA ASP A 103 -14.64 0.67 12.61
C ASP A 103 -14.47 0.39 11.11
N ALA A 104 -13.28 0.63 10.56
CA ALA A 104 -13.01 0.35 9.16
C ALA A 104 -13.06 -1.17 8.86
N ILE A 105 -12.44 -1.98 9.70
CA ILE A 105 -12.47 -3.45 9.56
C ILE A 105 -13.90 -3.98 9.68
N LYS A 106 -14.67 -3.46 10.62
CA LYS A 106 -16.08 -3.81 10.79
C LYS A 106 -16.85 -3.51 9.50
N TYR A 107 -16.72 -2.30 8.97
CA TYR A 107 -17.34 -1.91 7.70
C TYR A 107 -16.94 -2.83 6.54
N GLY A 108 -15.64 -3.13 6.41
CA GLY A 108 -15.12 -4.02 5.39
C GLY A 108 -15.74 -5.42 5.44
N LYS A 109 -15.88 -5.99 6.64
CA LYS A 109 -16.53 -7.29 6.87
C LYS A 109 -18.02 -7.25 6.54
N GLU A 110 -18.75 -6.26 7.04
CA GLU A 110 -20.20 -6.12 6.85
C GLU A 110 -20.58 -5.92 5.38
N ASN A 111 -19.73 -5.24 4.60
CA ASN A 111 -19.93 -4.98 3.18
C ASN A 111 -19.21 -5.98 2.27
N ASN A 112 -18.55 -7.00 2.83
CA ASN A 112 -17.80 -8.02 2.10
C ASN A 112 -16.83 -7.43 1.07
N LEU A 113 -16.07 -6.41 1.49
CA LEU A 113 -15.12 -5.75 0.61
C LEU A 113 -13.93 -6.67 0.30
N SER A 114 -13.49 -6.67 -0.95
CA SER A 114 -12.21 -7.25 -1.33
C SER A 114 -11.04 -6.49 -0.66
N PHE A 115 -9.84 -7.04 -0.70
CA PHE A 115 -8.68 -6.39 -0.09
C PHE A 115 -8.43 -4.98 -0.68
N PHE A 116 -8.41 -4.85 -2.00
CA PHE A 116 -8.19 -3.55 -2.64
C PHE A 116 -9.39 -2.61 -2.51
N GLU A 117 -10.61 -3.12 -2.40
CA GLU A 117 -11.79 -2.31 -2.05
C GLU A 117 -11.67 -1.79 -0.61
N PHE A 118 -11.20 -2.63 0.31
CA PHE A 118 -10.97 -2.22 1.69
C PHE A 118 -9.86 -1.14 1.79
N ILE A 119 -8.75 -1.30 1.08
CA ILE A 119 -7.71 -0.27 0.99
C ILE A 119 -8.27 1.04 0.43
N SER A 120 -9.12 0.96 -0.59
CA SER A 120 -9.79 2.13 -1.18
C SER A 120 -10.76 2.79 -0.20
N TYR A 121 -11.49 1.99 0.58
CA TYR A 121 -12.33 2.50 1.65
C TYR A 121 -11.51 3.21 2.75
N LEU A 122 -10.39 2.61 3.16
CA LEU A 122 -9.47 3.23 4.13
C LEU A 122 -8.95 4.59 3.65
N PHE A 123 -8.62 4.68 2.35
CA PHE A 123 -8.24 5.95 1.74
C PHE A 123 -9.31 7.02 1.93
N TYR A 124 -10.55 6.74 1.54
CA TYR A 124 -11.65 7.69 1.68
C TYR A 124 -11.98 8.00 3.15
N LYS A 125 -11.99 6.97 4.01
CA LYS A 125 -12.23 7.15 5.44
C LYS A 125 -11.18 8.09 6.05
N THR A 126 -9.91 7.96 5.68
CA THR A 126 -8.84 8.85 6.13
C THR A 126 -8.97 10.25 5.53
N LEU A 127 -9.32 10.33 4.23
CA LEU A 127 -9.48 11.58 3.51
C LEU A 127 -10.59 12.46 4.09
N PHE A 128 -11.67 11.86 4.58
CA PHE A 128 -12.85 12.57 5.09
C PHE A 128 -12.93 12.64 6.61
N GLU A 129 -11.90 12.16 7.32
CA GLU A 129 -11.85 12.27 8.79
C GLU A 129 -11.69 13.73 9.22
N GLU A 130 -12.67 14.25 9.93
CA GLU A 130 -12.72 15.69 10.29
C GLU A 130 -11.65 16.09 11.32
N LYS A 131 -11.10 15.13 12.07
CA LYS A 131 -10.12 15.41 13.12
C LYS A 131 -8.73 15.82 12.63
N PHE A 132 -8.42 15.59 11.36
CA PHE A 132 -7.10 15.90 10.79
C PHE A 132 -7.03 17.25 10.07
N ASP A 133 -8.14 17.97 10.02
CA ASP A 133 -8.27 19.32 9.48
C ASP A 133 -7.68 19.44 8.05
N LYS A 134 -6.62 20.22 7.84
CA LYS A 134 -6.12 20.54 6.49
C LYS A 134 -5.22 19.48 5.85
N ASN A 135 -4.80 18.45 6.59
CA ASN A 135 -3.77 17.52 6.15
C ASN A 135 -4.28 16.13 5.77
N ASN A 136 -5.60 15.92 5.75
CA ASN A 136 -6.21 14.63 5.44
C ASN A 136 -5.77 14.06 4.09
N LYS A 137 -5.61 14.93 3.06
CA LYS A 137 -5.16 14.52 1.73
C LYS A 137 -3.76 13.89 1.81
N SER A 138 -2.83 14.60 2.43
CA SER A 138 -1.45 14.12 2.58
C SER A 138 -1.39 12.86 3.45
N LEU A 139 -2.15 12.83 4.55
CA LEU A 139 -2.23 11.67 5.41
C LEU A 139 -2.78 10.44 4.67
N ALA A 140 -3.86 10.58 3.94
CA ALA A 140 -4.45 9.48 3.18
C ALA A 140 -3.47 8.91 2.14
N ILE A 141 -2.74 9.77 1.41
CA ILE A 141 -1.75 9.35 0.42
C ILE A 141 -0.58 8.63 1.11
N ILE A 142 0.00 9.23 2.14
CA ILE A 142 1.16 8.66 2.83
C ILE A 142 0.77 7.33 3.47
N PHE A 143 -0.35 7.29 4.20
CA PHE A 143 -0.82 6.07 4.84
C PHE A 143 -1.00 4.93 3.84
N ILE A 144 -1.74 5.14 2.75
CA ILE A 144 -1.98 4.08 1.77
C ILE A 144 -0.70 3.68 1.03
N SER A 145 0.19 4.63 0.74
CA SER A 145 1.47 4.34 0.09
C SER A 145 2.37 3.47 0.98
N TYR A 146 2.47 3.80 2.27
CA TYR A 146 3.24 3.01 3.23
C TYR A 146 2.63 1.64 3.47
N LEU A 147 1.31 1.59 3.65
CA LEU A 147 0.58 0.34 3.84
C LEU A 147 0.78 -0.61 2.66
N LEU A 148 0.57 -0.13 1.43
CA LEU A 148 0.76 -0.93 0.23
C LEU A 148 2.20 -1.40 0.09
N ASN A 149 3.17 -0.52 0.36
CA ASN A 149 4.58 -0.88 0.34
C ASN A 149 4.90 -1.99 1.35
N PHE A 150 4.38 -1.89 2.57
CA PHE A 150 4.51 -2.92 3.59
C PHE A 150 3.87 -4.24 3.16
N LEU A 151 2.74 -4.19 2.46
CA LEU A 151 1.98 -5.36 2.01
C LEU A 151 2.46 -5.93 0.65
N GLY A 152 3.65 -5.54 0.21
CA GLY A 152 4.29 -6.12 -0.97
C GLY A 152 3.92 -5.46 -2.29
N TYR A 153 3.36 -4.26 -2.25
CA TYR A 153 2.98 -3.51 -3.46
C TYR A 153 3.71 -2.18 -3.54
N TYR A 154 4.01 -1.75 -4.75
CA TYR A 154 4.64 -0.48 -5.04
C TYR A 154 3.77 0.35 -5.98
N ILE A 155 3.51 1.61 -5.62
CA ILE A 155 2.78 2.54 -6.50
C ILE A 155 3.69 3.03 -7.61
N LYS A 156 3.27 2.86 -8.86
CA LYS A 156 3.98 3.37 -10.04
C LYS A 156 3.98 4.89 -10.00
N PHE A 157 5.14 5.47 -9.81
CA PHE A 157 5.38 6.86 -10.13
C PHE A 157 6.05 6.89 -11.50
N ASP A 158 5.31 7.23 -12.54
CA ASP A 158 5.85 7.29 -13.89
C ASP A 158 7.03 8.27 -13.92
N LYS A 159 8.24 7.77 -14.29
CA LYS A 159 9.46 8.58 -14.38
C LYS A 159 9.31 9.78 -15.32
N LYS A 160 8.43 9.67 -16.32
CA LYS A 160 8.10 10.75 -17.26
C LYS A 160 7.36 11.91 -16.58
N TYR A 161 6.83 11.68 -15.39
CA TYR A 161 5.97 12.59 -14.64
C TYR A 161 6.34 12.67 -13.15
N SER A 162 7.63 12.65 -12.81
CA SER A 162 8.05 12.63 -11.39
C SER A 162 7.47 13.79 -10.56
N HIS A 163 7.23 14.96 -11.16
CA HIS A 163 6.40 16.01 -10.58
C HIS A 163 4.91 15.88 -10.95
N ALA A 164 4.57 15.32 -12.10
CA ALA A 164 3.20 15.14 -12.55
C ALA A 164 2.51 13.93 -11.89
N GLY A 165 3.26 12.91 -11.44
CA GLY A 165 2.70 11.78 -10.69
C GLY A 165 2.05 12.23 -9.38
N LEU A 166 2.74 13.06 -8.59
CA LEU A 166 2.16 13.70 -7.41
C LEU A 166 1.00 14.62 -7.77
N ASN A 167 1.12 15.37 -8.87
CA ASN A 167 0.04 16.24 -9.36
C ASN A 167 -1.15 15.44 -9.87
N TYR A 168 -0.92 14.27 -10.52
CA TYR A 168 -2.01 13.38 -10.94
C TYR A 168 -2.79 12.84 -9.74
N TRP A 169 -2.11 12.32 -8.72
CA TRP A 169 -2.73 11.86 -7.49
C TRP A 169 -3.43 13.00 -6.73
N SER A 170 -2.80 14.19 -6.67
CA SER A 170 -3.42 15.38 -6.08
C SER A 170 -4.67 15.80 -6.83
N SER A 171 -4.65 15.80 -8.17
CA SER A 171 -5.81 16.15 -9.00
C SER A 171 -6.94 15.14 -8.87
N LEU A 172 -6.62 13.83 -8.83
CA LEU A 172 -7.61 12.78 -8.56
C LEU A 172 -8.27 12.99 -7.19
N ILE A 173 -7.47 13.31 -6.17
CA ILE A 173 -7.95 13.55 -4.82
C ILE A 173 -8.82 14.82 -4.78
N GLU A 174 -8.46 15.87 -5.51
CA GLU A 174 -9.27 17.09 -5.59
C GLU A 174 -10.65 16.83 -6.20
N LEU A 175 -10.71 16.06 -7.29
CA LEU A 175 -11.97 15.64 -7.90
C LEU A 175 -12.82 14.78 -6.94
N GLU A 176 -12.17 13.97 -6.10
CA GLU A 176 -12.84 13.12 -5.11
C GLU A 176 -13.25 13.88 -3.85
N PHE A 177 -12.68 15.07 -3.59
CA PHE A 177 -12.92 15.82 -2.36
C PHE A 177 -14.23 16.60 -2.33
N GLU A 178 -14.85 16.87 -3.50
CA GLU A 178 -16.08 17.64 -3.60
C GLU A 178 -17.31 16.95 -2.96
N ASN A 179 -17.29 15.63 -2.87
CA ASN A 179 -18.36 14.85 -2.23
C ASN A 179 -17.79 13.96 -1.12
N LYS A 180 -18.30 14.10 0.11
CA LYS A 180 -17.85 13.33 1.27
C LYS A 180 -18.48 11.94 1.40
N ASP A 181 -19.45 11.58 0.58
CA ASP A 181 -20.11 10.28 0.66
C ASP A 181 -19.21 9.16 0.13
N ILE A 182 -18.93 8.17 0.96
CA ILE A 182 -18.18 6.98 0.59
C ILE A 182 -19.14 5.95 0.01
N THR A 183 -19.40 6.05 -1.28
CA THR A 183 -20.25 5.10 -2.00
C THR A 183 -19.48 3.89 -2.52
N LYS A 184 -20.16 2.77 -2.74
CA LYS A 184 -19.55 1.56 -3.31
C LYS A 184 -18.92 1.84 -4.69
N ASP A 185 -19.56 2.63 -5.52
CA ASP A 185 -19.06 2.98 -6.86
C ASP A 185 -17.73 3.77 -6.78
N ARG A 186 -17.60 4.65 -5.80
CA ARG A 186 -16.35 5.38 -5.57
C ARG A 186 -15.23 4.46 -5.10
N ILE A 187 -15.54 3.56 -4.17
CA ILE A 187 -14.59 2.54 -3.70
C ILE A 187 -14.08 1.72 -4.88
N ILE A 188 -14.98 1.21 -5.72
CA ILE A 188 -14.63 0.40 -6.91
C ILE A 188 -13.80 1.21 -7.91
N ARG A 189 -14.19 2.47 -8.17
CA ARG A 189 -13.43 3.35 -9.08
C ARG A 189 -12.00 3.56 -8.58
N PHE A 190 -11.82 3.90 -7.32
CA PHE A 190 -10.49 4.11 -6.75
C PHE A 190 -9.68 2.81 -6.69
N LYS A 191 -10.31 1.68 -6.35
CA LYS A 191 -9.72 0.35 -6.46
C LYS A 191 -9.11 0.11 -7.85
N ASN A 192 -9.87 0.37 -8.91
CA ASN A 192 -9.39 0.18 -10.28
C ASN A 192 -8.19 1.07 -10.60
N ILE A 193 -8.23 2.34 -10.16
CA ILE A 193 -7.08 3.25 -10.28
C ILE A 193 -5.87 2.71 -9.53
N LEU A 194 -6.04 2.21 -8.31
CA LEU A 194 -4.94 1.60 -7.56
C LEU A 194 -4.34 0.42 -8.32
N ILE A 195 -5.15 -0.54 -8.74
CA ILE A 195 -4.69 -1.76 -9.43
C ILE A 195 -3.94 -1.42 -10.71
N ASP A 196 -4.40 -0.43 -11.48
CA ASP A 196 -3.73 0.03 -12.70
C ASP A 196 -2.36 0.68 -12.43
N ASN A 197 -2.14 1.13 -11.20
CA ASN A 197 -0.93 1.84 -10.78
C ASN A 197 -0.10 1.09 -9.74
N LEU A 198 -0.30 -0.22 -9.57
CA LEU A 198 0.51 -1.04 -8.67
C LEU A 198 1.47 -1.96 -9.43
N TYR A 199 2.63 -2.18 -8.80
CA TYR A 199 3.58 -3.25 -9.10
C TYR A 199 3.83 -4.07 -7.84
N ILE A 200 4.30 -5.32 -8.00
CA ILE A 200 4.84 -6.08 -6.87
C ILE A 200 6.11 -5.39 -6.35
N ASN A 201 6.18 -5.20 -5.05
CA ASN A 201 7.33 -4.61 -4.40
C ASN A 201 8.39 -5.67 -4.12
N TYR A 202 9.41 -5.70 -4.95
CA TYR A 202 10.56 -6.60 -4.85
C TYR A 202 11.73 -6.01 -4.05
N MET A 203 11.64 -4.74 -3.65
CA MET A 203 12.72 -4.00 -2.97
C MET A 203 12.50 -3.87 -1.46
N ASN A 204 11.39 -4.38 -0.93
CA ASN A 204 11.13 -4.30 0.50
C ASN A 204 11.95 -5.36 1.27
N PRO A 205 12.96 -4.97 2.05
CA PRO A 205 13.83 -5.92 2.76
C PRO A 205 13.07 -6.77 3.80
N LEU A 206 11.88 -6.36 4.22
CA LEU A 206 11.05 -7.15 5.16
C LEU A 206 10.46 -8.40 4.50
N PHE A 207 10.43 -8.44 3.16
CA PHE A 207 9.85 -9.52 2.37
C PHE A 207 10.90 -10.31 1.56
N PHE A 208 12.19 -10.01 1.75
CA PHE A 208 13.27 -10.77 1.17
C PHE A 208 13.93 -11.62 2.25
N ASP A 209 13.55 -12.88 2.31
CA ASP A 209 14.31 -13.87 3.09
C ASP A 209 15.30 -14.55 2.14
N ASP A 210 16.54 -14.09 2.16
CA ASP A 210 17.64 -14.70 1.39
C ASP A 210 18.26 -15.89 2.11
N GLY A 211 17.68 -16.34 3.22
CA GLY A 211 18.04 -17.57 3.96
C GLY A 211 19.52 -17.73 4.36
N GLU A 212 20.43 -16.93 3.79
CA GLU A 212 21.88 -17.09 3.95
C GLU A 212 22.61 -15.86 4.54
N ASN A 213 21.98 -14.67 4.62
CA ASN A 213 22.67 -13.44 5.05
C ASN A 213 22.32 -12.99 6.47
N LYS A 214 22.30 -13.90 7.44
CA LYS A 214 22.28 -13.49 8.87
C LYS A 214 23.58 -12.87 9.40
N ASN A 215 24.63 -12.69 8.58
CA ASN A 215 25.97 -12.34 9.06
C ASN A 215 26.62 -11.09 8.47
N GLU A 216 25.98 -10.30 7.61
CA GLU A 216 26.65 -9.15 6.97
C GLU A 216 26.23 -7.76 7.48
N PHE A 217 25.36 -7.67 8.48
CA PHE A 217 25.12 -6.40 9.19
C PHE A 217 25.63 -6.51 10.64
N LYS A 218 26.96 -6.43 10.79
CA LYS A 218 27.61 -6.07 12.06
C LYS A 218 28.39 -4.77 11.89
#